data_9051be3c5bd4efd554d467d98fe6f703
#
_entry.id   9051be3c5bd4efd554d467d98fe6f703
#
_cell.length_a   1.000
_cell.length_b   1.000
_cell.length_c   1.000
_cell.angle_alpha   90.00
_cell.angle_beta   90.00
_cell.angle_gamma   90.00
#
_symmetry.space_group_name_H-M   'P 1'
#
loop_
_entity.id
_entity.type
_entity.pdbx_description
1 polymer ?
#
loop_
_entity_poly.entity_id
_entity_poly.type
_entity_poly.pdbx_seq_one_letter_code
_entity_poly.pdbx_strand_id
1 'polypeptide(L)'
;DEMVAASAASEKIELQQSAIKKLQLRIKNTDEDDPAKPQLMERMGDMLWQKARYYELEAYDYLSKANEAGAAGDTAKQQQLLAKKTEDEKIGREAREEMLKLYREILKYHSDYEQIDKIRYYMAFNMAEMGYAGEAYEQYSGIVREHSNSRYLPEAFLGMAEYSFTIEEDMPTALQQYQKVVSVDPNSSAASYAMYKMGWCYFNLGEPKKALAQFEKVIREADKG
;
A
#
# COMPACT_ATOMS: atom_id res chain seq x y z
N ASP A 1 27.96 -13.89 -13.65
CA ASP A 1 27.09 -13.62 -12.48
C ASP A 1 25.74 -13.00 -12.85
N GLU A 2 25.67 -12.02 -13.76
CA GLU A 2 24.40 -11.40 -14.19
C GLU A 2 23.46 -12.37 -14.92
N MET A 3 23.97 -13.24 -15.78
CA MET A 3 23.15 -14.25 -16.48
C MET A 3 22.52 -15.27 -15.52
N VAL A 4 23.23 -15.66 -14.46
CA VAL A 4 22.73 -16.59 -13.45
C VAL A 4 21.64 -15.91 -12.60
N ALA A 5 21.82 -14.64 -12.23
CA ALA A 5 20.84 -13.86 -11.50
C ALA A 5 19.55 -13.63 -12.32
N ALA A 6 19.68 -13.32 -13.62
CA ALA A 6 18.54 -13.17 -14.52
C ALA A 6 17.78 -14.48 -14.73
N SER A 7 18.48 -15.63 -14.83
CA SER A 7 17.86 -16.96 -14.92
C SER A 7 17.09 -17.31 -13.66
N ALA A 8 17.65 -17.05 -12.46
CA ALA A 8 16.99 -17.30 -11.19
C ALA A 8 15.74 -16.42 -10.99
N ALA A 9 15.79 -15.15 -11.42
CA ALA A 9 14.65 -14.26 -11.40
C ALA A 9 13.52 -14.75 -12.31
N SER A 10 13.84 -15.17 -13.53
CA SER A 10 12.87 -15.74 -14.48
C SER A 10 12.19 -16.99 -13.92
N GLU A 11 12.95 -17.93 -13.35
CA GLU A 11 12.41 -19.15 -12.75
C GLU A 11 11.46 -18.83 -11.57
N LYS A 12 11.83 -17.85 -10.72
CA LYS A 12 10.98 -17.41 -9.61
C LYS A 12 9.64 -16.86 -10.11
N ILE A 13 9.65 -16.08 -11.19
CA ILE A 13 8.42 -15.53 -11.79
C ILE A 13 7.54 -16.65 -12.36
N GLU A 14 8.12 -17.61 -13.07
CA GLU A 14 7.38 -18.75 -13.62
C GLU A 14 6.74 -19.60 -12.51
N LEU A 15 7.46 -19.86 -11.42
CA LEU A 15 6.94 -20.57 -10.26
C LEU A 15 5.78 -19.78 -9.60
N GLN A 16 5.91 -18.47 -9.46
CA GLN A 16 4.87 -17.63 -8.91
C GLN A 16 3.61 -17.63 -9.79
N GLN A 17 3.76 -17.49 -11.10
CA GLN A 17 2.64 -17.55 -12.05
C GLN A 17 1.94 -18.92 -12.02
N SER A 18 2.72 -20.01 -11.95
CA SER A 18 2.18 -21.36 -11.80
C SER A 18 1.37 -21.51 -10.51
N ALA A 19 1.89 -20.99 -9.39
CA ALA A 19 1.21 -21.04 -8.10
C ALA A 19 -0.10 -20.22 -8.11
N ILE A 20 -0.12 -19.03 -8.71
CA ILE A 20 -1.33 -18.22 -8.90
C ILE A 20 -2.38 -19.02 -9.69
N LYS A 21 -2.02 -19.62 -10.82
CA LYS A 21 -2.93 -20.44 -11.63
C LYS A 21 -3.52 -21.63 -10.85
N LYS A 22 -2.70 -22.30 -10.03
CA LYS A 22 -3.17 -23.38 -9.16
C LYS A 22 -4.15 -22.91 -8.09
N LEU A 23 -3.89 -21.73 -7.49
CA LEU A 23 -4.80 -21.11 -6.52
C LEU A 23 -6.11 -20.70 -7.17
N GLN A 24 -6.08 -20.08 -8.36
CA GLN A 24 -7.29 -19.73 -9.13
C GLN A 24 -8.18 -20.94 -9.36
N LEU A 25 -7.59 -22.05 -9.81
CA LEU A 25 -8.32 -23.29 -10.05
C LEU A 25 -8.90 -23.86 -8.74
N ARG A 26 -8.15 -23.82 -7.65
CA ARG A 26 -8.59 -24.28 -6.35
C ARG A 26 -9.73 -23.45 -5.79
N ILE A 27 -9.63 -22.11 -5.85
CA ILE A 27 -10.69 -21.18 -5.43
C ILE A 27 -11.98 -21.45 -6.23
N LYS A 28 -11.86 -21.61 -7.56
CA LYS A 28 -13.00 -21.91 -8.44
C LYS A 28 -13.71 -23.23 -8.08
N ASN A 29 -12.98 -24.23 -7.60
CA ASN A 29 -13.49 -25.56 -7.27
C ASN A 29 -13.84 -25.71 -5.77
N THR A 30 -13.70 -24.65 -4.97
CA THR A 30 -14.07 -24.62 -3.56
C THR A 30 -15.46 -24.00 -3.43
N ASP A 31 -16.35 -24.65 -2.68
CA ASP A 31 -17.71 -24.16 -2.47
C ASP A 31 -17.72 -22.77 -1.81
N GLU A 32 -18.78 -22.00 -2.06
CA GLU A 32 -18.84 -20.60 -1.62
C GLU A 32 -18.89 -20.46 -0.10
N ASP A 33 -19.48 -21.43 0.58
CA ASP A 33 -19.63 -21.52 2.04
C ASP A 33 -18.47 -22.29 2.73
N ASP A 34 -17.48 -22.78 1.97
CA ASP A 34 -16.30 -23.43 2.55
C ASP A 34 -15.43 -22.39 3.29
N PRO A 35 -15.19 -22.56 4.60
CA PRO A 35 -14.38 -21.64 5.39
C PRO A 35 -12.92 -21.51 4.92
N ALA A 36 -12.44 -22.45 4.10
CA ALA A 36 -11.10 -22.36 3.49
C ALA A 36 -11.05 -21.40 2.30
N LYS A 37 -12.19 -21.05 1.70
CA LYS A 37 -12.23 -20.23 0.50
C LYS A 37 -11.63 -18.84 0.70
N PRO A 38 -12.02 -18.04 1.72
CA PRO A 38 -11.43 -16.72 1.95
C PRO A 38 -9.93 -16.79 2.23
N GLN A 39 -9.44 -17.84 2.90
CA GLN A 39 -8.00 -18.05 3.11
C GLN A 39 -7.24 -18.28 1.79
N LEU A 40 -7.80 -19.05 0.87
CA LEU A 40 -7.22 -19.27 -0.46
C LEU A 40 -7.19 -17.98 -1.27
N MET A 41 -8.26 -17.18 -1.20
CA MET A 41 -8.38 -15.88 -1.87
C MET A 41 -7.38 -14.87 -1.29
N GLU A 42 -7.23 -14.79 0.04
CA GLU A 42 -6.23 -13.96 0.69
C GLU A 42 -4.82 -14.35 0.23
N ARG A 43 -4.49 -15.64 0.28
CA ARG A 43 -3.17 -16.14 -0.17
C ARG A 43 -2.89 -15.77 -1.64
N MET A 44 -3.90 -15.86 -2.50
CA MET A 44 -3.77 -15.43 -3.89
C MET A 44 -3.56 -13.92 -3.97
N GLY A 45 -4.25 -13.13 -3.17
CA GLY A 45 -4.07 -11.69 -3.06
C GLY A 45 -2.64 -11.32 -2.66
N ASP A 46 -2.06 -11.98 -1.66
CA ASP A 46 -0.66 -11.78 -1.24
C ASP A 46 0.33 -12.07 -2.39
N MET A 47 0.07 -13.11 -3.19
CA MET A 47 0.92 -13.43 -4.36
C MET A 47 0.76 -12.41 -5.49
N LEU A 48 -0.45 -11.93 -5.73
CA LEU A 48 -0.70 -10.87 -6.71
C LEU A 48 -0.06 -9.54 -6.30
N TRP A 49 -0.09 -9.19 -5.01
CA TRP A 49 0.63 -8.04 -4.48
C TRP A 49 2.14 -8.16 -4.69
N GLN A 50 2.73 -9.32 -4.38
CA GLN A 50 4.16 -9.57 -4.62
C GLN A 50 4.51 -9.46 -6.11
N LYS A 51 3.63 -9.96 -6.99
CA LYS A 51 3.79 -9.83 -8.44
C LYS A 51 3.77 -8.35 -8.84
N ALA A 52 2.81 -7.58 -8.37
CA ALA A 52 2.71 -6.16 -8.67
C ALA A 52 3.99 -5.41 -8.23
N ARG A 53 4.44 -5.62 -7.00
CA ARG A 53 5.66 -5.00 -6.46
C ARG A 53 6.91 -5.34 -7.27
N TYR A 54 7.03 -6.59 -7.72
CA TYR A 54 8.15 -6.98 -8.56
C TYR A 54 8.19 -6.16 -9.87
N TYR A 55 7.09 -6.11 -10.60
CA TYR A 55 7.02 -5.38 -11.86
C TYR A 55 7.14 -3.86 -11.70
N GLU A 56 6.67 -3.29 -10.60
CA GLU A 56 6.88 -1.87 -10.27
C GLU A 56 8.37 -1.55 -10.04
N LEU A 57 9.11 -2.43 -9.37
CA LEU A 57 10.55 -2.26 -9.17
C LEU A 57 11.32 -2.40 -10.48
N GLU A 58 10.97 -3.37 -11.33
CA GLU A 58 11.56 -3.51 -12.67
C GLU A 58 11.28 -2.27 -13.55
N ALA A 59 10.04 -1.76 -13.49
CA ALA A 59 9.67 -0.54 -14.23
C ALA A 59 10.49 0.68 -13.76
N TYR A 60 10.76 0.80 -12.46
CA TYR A 60 11.60 1.86 -11.91
C TYR A 60 13.06 1.72 -12.38
N ASP A 61 13.60 0.50 -12.40
CA ASP A 61 14.95 0.21 -12.92
C ASP A 61 15.06 0.54 -14.41
N TYR A 62 14.05 0.16 -15.23
CA TYR A 62 14.00 0.54 -16.62
C TYR A 62 13.94 2.05 -16.85
N LEU A 63 13.22 2.79 -15.99
CA LEU A 63 13.19 4.27 -16.05
C LEU A 63 14.57 4.86 -15.76
N SER A 64 15.28 4.36 -14.75
CA SER A 64 16.64 4.81 -14.43
C SER A 64 17.59 4.61 -15.62
N LYS A 65 17.61 3.39 -16.15
CA LYS A 65 18.43 3.04 -17.33
C LYS A 65 18.05 3.83 -18.59
N ALA A 66 16.75 4.14 -18.77
CA ALA A 66 16.29 4.97 -19.88
C ALA A 66 16.79 6.41 -19.77
N ASN A 67 16.81 6.97 -18.56
CA ASN A 67 17.35 8.31 -18.31
C ASN A 67 18.86 8.37 -18.58
N GLU A 68 19.61 7.35 -18.19
CA GLU A 68 21.05 7.24 -18.50
C GLU A 68 21.30 7.15 -20.01
N ALA A 69 20.53 6.33 -20.74
CA ALA A 69 20.63 6.21 -22.20
C ALA A 69 20.31 7.53 -22.90
N GLY A 70 19.28 8.26 -22.42
CA GLY A 70 18.93 9.59 -22.94
C GLY A 70 20.03 10.62 -22.71
N ALA A 71 20.64 10.63 -21.53
CA ALA A 71 21.78 11.49 -21.21
C ALA A 71 23.01 11.19 -22.07
N ALA A 72 23.20 9.93 -22.49
CA ALA A 72 24.26 9.49 -23.40
C ALA A 72 23.92 9.75 -24.89
N GLY A 73 22.72 10.26 -25.21
CA GLY A 73 22.25 10.52 -26.58
C GLY A 73 21.77 9.27 -27.33
N ASP A 74 21.66 8.11 -26.67
CA ASP A 74 21.17 6.86 -27.26
C ASP A 74 19.63 6.81 -27.19
N THR A 75 18.99 7.53 -28.09
CA THR A 75 17.53 7.65 -28.15
C THR A 75 16.83 6.33 -28.48
N ALA A 76 17.47 5.44 -29.25
CA ALA A 76 16.90 4.15 -29.59
C ALA A 76 16.81 3.24 -28.34
N LYS A 77 17.88 3.15 -27.57
CA LYS A 77 17.93 2.40 -26.31
C LYS A 77 16.96 2.99 -25.27
N GLN A 78 16.91 4.33 -25.18
CA GLN A 78 15.98 5.02 -24.30
C GLN A 78 14.53 4.60 -24.59
N GLN A 79 14.10 4.67 -25.85
CA GLN A 79 12.73 4.28 -26.25
C GLN A 79 12.43 2.81 -25.96
N GLN A 80 13.38 1.91 -26.21
CA GLN A 80 13.23 0.49 -25.90
C GLN A 80 13.02 0.25 -24.40
N LEU A 81 13.79 0.93 -23.55
CA LEU A 81 13.66 0.81 -22.08
C LEU A 81 12.36 1.41 -21.57
N LEU A 82 11.90 2.53 -22.11
CA LEU A 82 10.60 3.12 -21.77
C LEU A 82 9.43 2.23 -22.20
N ALA A 83 9.55 1.50 -23.30
CA ALA A 83 8.54 0.53 -23.71
C ALA A 83 8.45 -0.64 -22.71
N LYS A 84 9.58 -1.17 -22.23
CA LYS A 84 9.62 -2.21 -21.19
C LYS A 84 9.02 -1.71 -19.87
N LYS A 85 9.41 -0.48 -19.45
CA LYS A 85 8.81 0.17 -18.28
C LYS A 85 7.28 0.20 -18.36
N THR A 86 6.75 0.63 -19.50
CA THR A 86 5.28 0.74 -19.69
C THR A 86 4.60 -0.63 -19.63
N GLU A 87 5.21 -1.67 -20.18
CA GLU A 87 4.68 -3.04 -20.12
C GLU A 87 4.66 -3.56 -18.67
N ASP A 88 5.74 -3.36 -17.92
CA ASP A 88 5.82 -3.79 -16.52
C ASP A 88 4.86 -3.02 -15.61
N GLU A 89 4.71 -1.71 -15.81
CA GLU A 89 3.68 -0.92 -15.10
C GLU A 89 2.26 -1.45 -15.35
N LYS A 90 1.99 -1.88 -16.58
CA LYS A 90 0.70 -2.49 -16.94
C LYS A 90 0.48 -3.81 -16.21
N ILE A 91 1.49 -4.71 -16.23
CA ILE A 91 1.42 -6.00 -15.53
C ILE A 91 1.23 -5.81 -14.02
N GLY A 92 1.95 -4.88 -13.42
CA GLY A 92 1.83 -4.54 -12.00
C GLY A 92 0.43 -4.02 -11.65
N ARG A 93 -0.12 -3.13 -12.46
CA ARG A 93 -1.48 -2.60 -12.29
C ARG A 93 -2.55 -3.69 -12.41
N GLU A 94 -2.49 -4.52 -13.44
CA GLU A 94 -3.43 -5.64 -13.63
C GLU A 94 -3.40 -6.60 -12.43
N ALA A 95 -2.22 -6.89 -11.88
CA ALA A 95 -2.10 -7.73 -10.69
C ALA A 95 -2.75 -7.08 -9.44
N ARG A 96 -2.58 -5.77 -9.25
CA ARG A 96 -3.26 -5.04 -8.16
C ARG A 96 -4.79 -5.04 -8.33
N GLU A 97 -5.27 -4.82 -9.54
CA GLU A 97 -6.72 -4.83 -9.83
C GLU A 97 -7.35 -6.21 -9.55
N GLU A 98 -6.67 -7.29 -9.95
CA GLU A 98 -7.09 -8.65 -9.66
C GLU A 98 -7.11 -8.93 -8.15
N MET A 99 -6.10 -8.50 -7.41
CA MET A 99 -6.06 -8.59 -5.95
C MET A 99 -7.23 -7.82 -5.31
N LEU A 100 -7.48 -6.57 -5.73
CA LEU A 100 -8.59 -5.77 -5.20
C LEU A 100 -9.95 -6.41 -5.48
N LYS A 101 -10.10 -7.07 -6.62
CA LYS A 101 -11.32 -7.84 -6.94
C LYS A 101 -11.52 -8.99 -5.95
N LEU A 102 -10.50 -9.77 -5.67
CA LEU A 102 -10.57 -10.85 -4.68
C LEU A 102 -10.95 -10.32 -3.28
N TYR A 103 -10.34 -9.24 -2.85
CA TYR A 103 -10.61 -8.64 -1.54
C TYR A 103 -12.04 -8.09 -1.45
N ARG A 104 -12.59 -7.49 -2.51
CA ARG A 104 -14.01 -7.11 -2.58
C ARG A 104 -14.93 -8.32 -2.46
N GLU A 105 -14.58 -9.45 -3.08
CA GLU A 105 -15.34 -10.70 -2.97
C GLU A 105 -15.29 -11.24 -1.52
N ILE A 106 -14.14 -11.24 -0.87
CA ILE A 106 -14.03 -11.63 0.55
C ILE A 106 -14.94 -10.74 1.42
N LEU A 107 -14.85 -9.42 1.30
CA LEU A 107 -15.68 -8.49 2.06
C LEU A 107 -17.18 -8.69 1.83
N LYS A 108 -17.55 -9.10 0.64
CA LYS A 108 -18.97 -9.26 0.25
C LYS A 108 -19.56 -10.60 0.70
N TYR A 109 -18.82 -11.70 0.56
CA TYR A 109 -19.36 -13.04 0.74
C TYR A 109 -18.82 -13.77 2.00
N HIS A 110 -17.74 -13.26 2.60
CA HIS A 110 -17.07 -13.86 3.75
C HIS A 110 -16.82 -12.79 4.82
N SER A 111 -17.84 -11.99 5.15
CA SER A 111 -17.72 -10.86 6.08
C SER A 111 -17.37 -11.25 7.52
N ASP A 112 -17.54 -12.52 7.87
CA ASP A 112 -17.18 -13.15 9.14
C ASP A 112 -15.75 -13.73 9.16
N TYR A 113 -15.00 -13.58 8.05
CA TYR A 113 -13.62 -14.04 7.99
C TYR A 113 -12.75 -13.33 9.03
N GLU A 114 -12.00 -14.09 9.82
CA GLU A 114 -11.24 -13.58 10.98
C GLU A 114 -10.18 -12.52 10.63
N GLN A 115 -9.71 -12.47 9.38
CA GLN A 115 -8.71 -11.51 8.90
C GLN A 115 -9.31 -10.34 8.09
N ILE A 116 -10.59 -10.00 8.32
CA ILE A 116 -11.27 -8.93 7.57
C ILE A 116 -10.57 -7.58 7.73
N ASP A 117 -10.06 -7.27 8.92
CA ASP A 117 -9.29 -6.05 9.18
C ASP A 117 -7.99 -6.00 8.36
N LYS A 118 -7.30 -7.13 8.21
CA LYS A 118 -6.13 -7.29 7.33
C LYS A 118 -6.52 -7.04 5.86
N ILE A 119 -7.62 -7.66 5.41
CA ILE A 119 -8.11 -7.49 4.04
C ILE A 119 -8.42 -6.03 3.75
N ARG A 120 -9.17 -5.35 4.64
CA ARG A 120 -9.46 -3.92 4.53
C ARG A 120 -8.19 -3.07 4.49
N TYR A 121 -7.21 -3.36 5.34
CA TYR A 121 -5.96 -2.61 5.37
C TYR A 121 -5.19 -2.70 4.06
N TYR A 122 -4.94 -3.91 3.56
CA TYR A 122 -4.21 -4.08 2.29
C TYR A 122 -4.99 -3.54 1.09
N MET A 123 -6.31 -3.65 1.12
CA MET A 123 -7.17 -3.05 0.11
C MET A 123 -7.04 -1.53 0.11
N ALA A 124 -7.16 -0.89 1.28
CA ALA A 124 -7.02 0.56 1.43
C ALA A 124 -5.64 1.05 0.99
N PHE A 125 -4.58 0.38 1.43
CA PHE A 125 -3.20 0.72 1.06
C PHE A 125 -3.00 0.70 -0.46
N ASN A 126 -3.43 -0.38 -1.12
CA ASN A 126 -3.28 -0.49 -2.57
C ASN A 126 -4.19 0.48 -3.34
N MET A 127 -5.40 0.76 -2.85
CA MET A 127 -6.28 1.79 -3.42
C MET A 127 -5.65 3.18 -3.35
N ALA A 128 -5.05 3.54 -2.20
CA ALA A 128 -4.34 4.81 -2.04
C ALA A 128 -3.17 4.95 -3.03
N GLU A 129 -2.34 3.90 -3.16
CA GLU A 129 -1.22 3.84 -4.13
C GLU A 129 -1.70 3.96 -5.59
N MET A 130 -2.89 3.51 -5.90
CA MET A 130 -3.50 3.61 -7.24
C MET A 130 -4.24 4.94 -7.46
N GLY A 131 -4.28 5.83 -6.47
CA GLY A 131 -4.97 7.13 -6.54
C GLY A 131 -6.47 7.08 -6.22
N TYR A 132 -6.99 5.95 -5.75
CA TYR A 132 -8.39 5.80 -5.30
C TYR A 132 -8.54 6.22 -3.84
N ALA A 133 -8.15 7.47 -3.54
CA ALA A 133 -8.00 7.97 -2.18
C ALA A 133 -9.31 7.92 -1.36
N GLY A 134 -10.45 8.25 -1.95
CA GLY A 134 -11.77 8.18 -1.29
C GLY A 134 -12.17 6.75 -0.94
N GLU A 135 -11.98 5.80 -1.87
CA GLU A 135 -12.26 4.38 -1.61
C GLU A 135 -11.32 3.80 -0.54
N ALA A 136 -10.05 4.23 -0.52
CA ALA A 136 -9.10 3.87 0.51
C ALA A 136 -9.54 4.37 1.89
N TYR A 137 -9.97 5.62 2.00
CA TYR A 137 -10.51 6.21 3.23
C TYR A 137 -11.67 5.38 3.79
N GLU A 138 -12.62 4.95 2.94
CA GLU A 138 -13.74 4.10 3.36
C GLU A 138 -13.28 2.76 3.95
N GLN A 139 -12.26 2.13 3.39
CA GLN A 139 -11.73 0.88 3.93
C GLN A 139 -11.00 1.10 5.27
N TYR A 140 -10.19 2.16 5.40
CA TYR A 140 -9.56 2.53 6.67
C TYR A 140 -10.62 2.87 7.74
N SER A 141 -11.63 3.65 7.39
CA SER A 141 -12.77 3.97 8.27
C SER A 141 -13.52 2.72 8.74
N GLY A 142 -13.68 1.73 7.85
CA GLY A 142 -14.24 0.43 8.19
C GLY A 142 -13.45 -0.30 9.29
N ILE A 143 -12.11 -0.27 9.24
CA ILE A 143 -11.28 -0.86 10.29
C ILE A 143 -11.54 -0.15 11.63
N VAL A 144 -11.50 1.17 11.64
CA VAL A 144 -11.69 1.97 12.85
C VAL A 144 -13.07 1.75 13.48
N ARG A 145 -14.11 1.61 12.66
CA ARG A 145 -15.50 1.46 13.11
C ARG A 145 -15.83 0.05 13.60
N GLU A 146 -15.30 -0.98 12.92
CA GLU A 146 -15.75 -2.37 13.09
C GLU A 146 -14.74 -3.24 13.83
N HIS A 147 -13.45 -2.83 13.90
CA HIS A 147 -12.35 -3.65 14.43
C HIS A 147 -11.49 -2.88 15.44
N SER A 148 -12.10 -2.52 16.57
CA SER A 148 -11.48 -1.68 17.63
C SER A 148 -10.19 -2.27 18.24
N ASN A 149 -9.93 -3.57 18.06
CA ASN A 149 -8.74 -4.27 18.56
C ASN A 149 -7.77 -4.64 17.41
N SER A 150 -7.99 -4.13 16.19
CA SER A 150 -7.12 -4.41 15.06
C SER A 150 -5.72 -3.85 15.29
N ARG A 151 -4.73 -4.65 14.92
CA ARG A 151 -3.33 -4.19 14.89
C ARG A 151 -3.07 -3.12 13.81
N TYR A 152 -4.00 -2.96 12.87
CA TYR A 152 -3.91 -1.99 11.77
C TYR A 152 -4.55 -0.64 12.09
N LEU A 153 -4.99 -0.43 13.35
CA LEU A 153 -5.59 0.85 13.76
C LEU A 153 -4.65 2.05 13.58
N PRO A 154 -3.35 1.99 13.94
CA PRO A 154 -2.45 3.10 13.71
C PRO A 154 -2.37 3.50 12.25
N GLU A 155 -2.18 2.53 11.36
CA GLU A 155 -2.09 2.74 9.92
C GLU A 155 -3.43 3.20 9.33
N ALA A 156 -4.54 2.69 9.83
CA ALA A 156 -5.88 3.11 9.40
C ALA A 156 -6.13 4.58 9.75
N PHE A 157 -5.85 4.99 10.99
CA PHE A 157 -5.93 6.40 11.37
C PHE A 157 -4.97 7.26 10.56
N LEU A 158 -3.75 6.77 10.28
CA LEU A 158 -2.78 7.46 9.46
C LEU A 158 -3.29 7.68 8.03
N GLY A 159 -3.82 6.64 7.39
CA GLY A 159 -4.38 6.74 6.05
C GLY A 159 -5.57 7.69 5.96
N MET A 160 -6.44 7.68 6.97
CA MET A 160 -7.55 8.64 7.08
C MET A 160 -7.03 10.07 7.26
N ALA A 161 -6.01 10.27 8.10
CA ALA A 161 -5.41 11.58 8.34
C ALA A 161 -4.73 12.16 7.09
N GLU A 162 -4.03 11.32 6.31
CA GLU A 162 -3.44 11.73 5.03
C GLU A 162 -4.52 12.15 4.03
N TYR A 163 -5.64 11.46 3.97
CA TYR A 163 -6.76 11.84 3.12
C TYR A 163 -7.33 13.20 3.53
N SER A 164 -7.64 13.40 4.82
CA SER A 164 -8.16 14.68 5.31
C SER A 164 -7.15 15.82 5.13
N PHE A 165 -5.84 15.54 5.24
CA PHE A 165 -4.79 16.53 5.06
C PHE A 165 -4.59 16.93 3.60
N THR A 166 -4.56 15.95 2.66
CA THR A 166 -4.12 16.18 1.28
C THR A 166 -5.26 16.34 0.28
N ILE A 167 -6.40 15.70 0.53
CA ILE A 167 -7.54 15.69 -0.42
C ILE A 167 -8.64 16.65 0.05
N GLU A 168 -9.03 16.57 1.32
CA GLU A 168 -10.07 17.44 1.87
C GLU A 168 -9.53 18.80 2.33
N GLU A 169 -8.21 18.88 2.57
CA GLU A 169 -7.55 20.05 3.18
C GLU A 169 -8.17 20.46 4.53
N ASP A 170 -8.81 19.48 5.21
CA ASP A 170 -9.42 19.66 6.53
C ASP A 170 -8.37 19.44 7.64
N MET A 171 -7.61 20.48 7.94
CA MET A 171 -6.53 20.45 8.92
C MET A 171 -7.02 20.10 10.35
N PRO A 172 -8.17 20.60 10.84
CA PRO A 172 -8.71 20.17 12.14
C PRO A 172 -8.97 18.67 12.23
N THR A 173 -9.64 18.08 11.22
CA THR A 173 -9.92 16.64 11.17
C THR A 173 -8.63 15.83 11.02
N ALA A 174 -7.73 16.23 10.14
CA ALA A 174 -6.43 15.58 9.98
C ALA A 174 -5.64 15.57 11.30
N LEU A 175 -5.59 16.70 12.02
CA LEU A 175 -4.91 16.80 13.31
C LEU A 175 -5.48 15.81 14.35
N GLN A 176 -6.82 15.70 14.44
CA GLN A 176 -7.46 14.75 15.36
C GLN A 176 -7.11 13.29 14.99
N GLN A 177 -7.11 12.96 13.71
CA GLN A 177 -6.78 11.62 13.24
C GLN A 177 -5.31 11.28 13.48
N TYR A 178 -4.35 12.20 13.25
CA TYR A 178 -2.95 12.01 13.62
C TYR A 178 -2.75 11.84 15.14
N GLN A 179 -3.50 12.58 15.96
CA GLN A 179 -3.49 12.39 17.42
C GLN A 179 -3.93 10.98 17.80
N LYS A 180 -4.92 10.40 17.09
CA LYS A 180 -5.35 9.01 17.29
C LYS A 180 -4.24 8.01 16.98
N VAL A 181 -3.49 8.20 15.88
CA VAL A 181 -2.33 7.35 15.58
C VAL A 181 -1.38 7.28 16.77
N VAL A 182 -0.97 8.45 17.29
CA VAL A 182 -0.04 8.54 18.42
C VAL A 182 -0.63 7.94 19.72
N SER A 183 -1.95 8.05 19.92
CA SER A 183 -2.60 7.51 21.12
C SER A 183 -2.75 5.99 21.12
N VAL A 184 -2.88 5.37 19.94
CA VAL A 184 -3.05 3.92 19.78
C VAL A 184 -1.71 3.19 19.96
N ASP A 185 -0.66 3.65 19.31
CA ASP A 185 0.68 3.09 19.44
C ASP A 185 1.75 4.19 19.37
N PRO A 186 2.13 4.76 20.53
CA PRO A 186 3.08 5.88 20.60
C PRO A 186 4.49 5.56 20.07
N ASN A 187 4.86 4.29 20.02
CA ASN A 187 6.20 3.84 19.64
C ASN A 187 6.29 3.33 18.20
N SER A 188 5.19 3.35 17.45
CA SER A 188 5.19 2.93 16.05
C SER A 188 5.87 3.97 15.14
N SER A 189 6.37 3.50 14.01
CA SER A 189 6.85 4.40 12.95
C SER A 189 5.72 5.32 12.43
N ALA A 190 4.49 4.84 12.43
CA ALA A 190 3.31 5.61 12.10
C ALA A 190 3.12 6.80 13.07
N ALA A 191 3.33 6.59 14.38
CA ALA A 191 3.23 7.66 15.37
C ALA A 191 4.29 8.75 15.18
N SER A 192 5.54 8.37 14.88
CA SER A 192 6.61 9.33 14.60
C SER A 192 6.27 10.21 13.40
N TYR A 193 5.77 9.59 12.32
CA TYR A 193 5.32 10.32 11.14
C TYR A 193 4.09 11.19 11.43
N ALA A 194 3.11 10.68 12.17
CA ALA A 194 1.93 11.44 12.58
C ALA A 194 2.30 12.69 13.41
N MET A 195 3.25 12.57 14.34
CA MET A 195 3.75 13.71 15.11
C MET A 195 4.37 14.79 14.21
N TYR A 196 5.12 14.41 13.20
CA TYR A 196 5.65 15.35 12.21
C TYR A 196 4.53 16.04 11.42
N LYS A 197 3.54 15.30 10.95
CA LYS A 197 2.39 15.83 10.20
C LYS A 197 1.49 16.73 11.06
N MET A 198 1.37 16.46 12.36
CA MET A 198 0.69 17.38 13.31
C MET A 198 1.34 18.76 13.34
N GLY A 199 2.67 18.84 13.22
CA GLY A 199 3.37 20.13 13.08
C GLY A 199 2.91 20.89 11.84
N TRP A 200 2.73 20.22 10.70
CA TRP A 200 2.20 20.81 9.49
C TRP A 200 0.73 21.20 9.60
N CYS A 201 -0.09 20.42 10.31
CA CYS A 201 -1.47 20.84 10.59
C CYS A 201 -1.50 22.16 11.38
N TYR A 202 -0.72 22.30 12.45
CA TYR A 202 -0.64 23.55 13.21
C TYR A 202 -0.12 24.73 12.35
N PHE A 203 0.85 24.48 11.48
CA PHE A 203 1.36 25.51 10.58
C PHE A 203 0.26 26.01 9.63
N ASN A 204 -0.46 25.11 8.98
CA ASN A 204 -1.56 25.43 8.07
C ASN A 204 -2.77 26.08 8.77
N LEU A 205 -2.97 25.80 10.07
CA LEU A 205 -3.98 26.44 10.91
C LEU A 205 -3.57 27.84 11.38
N GLY A 206 -2.39 28.34 11.00
CA GLY A 206 -1.90 29.64 11.43
C GLY A 206 -1.41 29.68 12.89
N GLU A 207 -1.02 28.53 13.43
CA GLU A 207 -0.53 28.36 14.81
C GLU A 207 0.99 28.09 14.85
N PRO A 208 1.87 28.99 14.37
CA PRO A 208 3.29 28.71 14.17
C PRO A 208 4.03 28.37 15.45
N LYS A 209 3.62 28.88 16.59
CA LYS A 209 4.23 28.53 17.89
C LYS A 209 3.98 27.06 18.26
N LYS A 210 2.77 26.55 18.01
CA LYS A 210 2.45 25.14 18.23
C LYS A 210 3.15 24.24 17.21
N ALA A 211 3.23 24.67 15.95
CA ALA A 211 3.97 23.98 14.90
C ALA A 211 5.44 23.80 15.30
N LEU A 212 6.12 24.88 15.71
CA LEU A 212 7.51 24.84 16.15
C LEU A 212 7.70 23.88 17.33
N ALA A 213 6.88 24.00 18.38
CA ALA A 213 6.97 23.12 19.55
C ALA A 213 6.75 21.65 19.18
N GLN A 214 5.88 21.37 18.20
CA GLN A 214 5.64 20.01 17.70
C GLN A 214 6.84 19.47 16.93
N PHE A 215 7.44 20.24 16.03
CA PHE A 215 8.65 19.85 15.32
C PHE A 215 9.86 19.62 16.26
N GLU A 216 10.05 20.50 17.26
CA GLU A 216 11.08 20.31 18.29
C GLU A 216 10.85 19.01 19.10
N LYS A 217 9.58 18.65 19.35
CA LYS A 217 9.25 17.37 20.00
C LYS A 217 9.69 16.18 19.16
N VAL A 218 9.38 16.21 17.85
CA VAL A 218 9.80 15.15 16.91
C VAL A 218 11.32 14.98 16.90
N ILE A 219 12.07 16.08 16.84
CA ILE A 219 13.54 16.04 16.86
C ILE A 219 14.05 15.40 18.16
N ARG A 220 13.53 15.84 19.32
CA ARG A 220 13.92 15.28 20.62
C ARG A 220 13.61 13.80 20.78
N GLU A 221 12.53 13.31 20.18
CA GLU A 221 12.21 11.87 20.20
C GLU A 221 13.15 11.07 19.28
N ALA A 222 13.51 11.63 18.12
CA ALA A 222 14.48 11.02 17.20
C ALA A 222 15.89 10.88 17.81
N ASP A 223 16.30 11.83 18.65
CA ASP A 223 17.62 11.81 19.31
C ASP A 223 17.73 10.76 20.44
N LYS A 224 16.63 10.15 20.86
CA LYS A 224 16.59 9.14 21.94
C LYS A 224 16.70 7.69 21.45
N GLY A 225 16.52 7.45 20.16
CA GLY A 225 16.53 6.13 19.51
C GLY A 225 17.79 5.88 18.75
#